data_4dffa1bc04a1cfb8bd1bcb6852a223d2
#
_entry.id   4dffa1bc04a1cfb8bd1bcb6852a223d2
#
_cell.length_a   1.000
_cell.length_b   1.000
_cell.length_c   1.000
_cell.angle_alpha   90.00
_cell.angle_beta   90.00
_cell.angle_gamma   90.00
#
_symmetry.space_group_name_H-M   'P 1'
#
loop_
_entity.id
_entity.type
_entity.pdbx_description
1 polymer ?
#
loop_
_entity_poly.entity_id
_entity_poly.type
_entity_poly.pdbx_seq_one_letter_code
_entity_poly.pdbx_strand_id
1 'polypeptide(L)'
;MNQHITSIVSKYFGIFASKAFHPWFQHIVNQSYVSLMGLDMSEFHAPSSYTTLNKLFTRRFRKPRNFSSIKSDFISPCDAYISECGELDGNTALQIKGMTYSISELLGEHFSQADKARLTDGQFINFYLSPKDYHRYHIPIDLMILKAVHIPGKLYPVNMPSLNKRLNLFVENERVVLACETQENKLFYMVLIGALNVGKMQINFDHNIQTNASTKQVQSYEYNKLHLQKGEDFGCFEMGSTVVIISEPDLLEIKISSGETVRFGKNIAKLL
;
A
#
# COMPACT_ATOMS: atom_id res chain seq x y z
N MET A 1 6.48 -23.15 -14.81
CA MET A 1 6.39 -23.05 -13.33
C MET A 1 4.93 -22.88 -12.95
N ASN A 2 4.40 -23.75 -12.09
CA ASN A 2 3.00 -23.65 -11.65
C ASN A 2 2.78 -22.37 -10.84
N GLN A 3 1.64 -21.72 -11.03
CA GLN A 3 1.20 -20.60 -10.19
C GLN A 3 1.12 -21.08 -8.73
N HIS A 4 1.58 -20.25 -7.79
CA HIS A 4 1.49 -20.60 -6.37
C HIS A 4 0.01 -20.67 -5.93
N ILE A 5 -0.33 -21.66 -5.07
CA ILE A 5 -1.72 -21.90 -4.62
C ILE A 5 -2.39 -20.61 -4.10
N THR A 6 -1.67 -19.78 -3.36
CA THR A 6 -2.20 -18.50 -2.84
C THR A 6 -2.62 -17.54 -3.95
N SER A 7 -1.91 -17.49 -5.07
CA SER A 7 -2.26 -16.65 -6.23
C SER A 7 -3.52 -17.18 -6.94
N ILE A 8 -3.70 -18.52 -6.99
CA ILE A 8 -4.89 -19.14 -7.55
C ILE A 8 -6.12 -18.83 -6.69
N VAL A 9 -6.02 -19.00 -5.37
CA VAL A 9 -7.11 -18.67 -4.43
C VAL A 9 -7.49 -17.20 -4.54
N SER A 10 -6.49 -16.30 -4.55
CA SER A 10 -6.72 -14.87 -4.71
C SER A 10 -7.42 -14.51 -6.01
N LYS A 11 -7.06 -15.19 -7.12
CA LYS A 11 -7.71 -14.98 -8.42
C LYS A 11 -9.20 -15.34 -8.37
N TYR A 12 -9.56 -16.52 -7.84
CA TYR A 12 -10.96 -16.96 -7.76
C TYR A 12 -11.76 -16.08 -6.80
N PHE A 13 -11.16 -15.68 -5.67
CA PHE A 13 -11.82 -14.75 -4.76
C PHE A 13 -12.04 -13.38 -5.42
N GLY A 14 -11.08 -12.86 -6.16
CA GLY A 14 -11.20 -11.62 -6.93
C GLY A 14 -12.33 -11.69 -7.97
N ILE A 15 -12.48 -12.83 -8.68
CA ILE A 15 -13.58 -13.06 -9.62
C ILE A 15 -14.93 -13.03 -8.89
N PHE A 16 -15.06 -13.71 -7.75
CA PHE A 16 -16.27 -13.69 -6.93
C PHE A 16 -16.60 -12.28 -6.44
N ALA A 17 -15.61 -11.58 -5.87
CA ALA A 17 -15.78 -10.24 -5.32
C ALA A 17 -16.16 -9.19 -6.37
N SER A 18 -15.73 -9.39 -7.62
CA SER A 18 -16.04 -8.50 -8.75
C SER A 18 -17.34 -8.82 -9.45
N LYS A 19 -17.95 -9.99 -9.16
CA LYS A 19 -19.23 -10.39 -9.76
C LYS A 19 -20.39 -9.59 -9.16
N ALA A 20 -21.20 -8.98 -10.00
CA ALA A 20 -22.48 -8.41 -9.60
C ALA A 20 -23.54 -9.51 -9.49
N PHE A 21 -24.17 -9.60 -8.35
CA PHE A 21 -25.29 -10.52 -8.10
C PHE A 21 -26.62 -9.78 -8.18
N HIS A 22 -27.72 -10.53 -8.12
CA HIS A 22 -29.05 -9.94 -8.00
C HIS A 22 -29.10 -9.04 -6.74
N PRO A 23 -29.76 -7.87 -6.76
CA PRO A 23 -29.66 -6.85 -5.70
C PRO A 23 -29.92 -7.37 -4.27
N TRP A 24 -30.91 -8.23 -4.08
CA TRP A 24 -31.20 -8.79 -2.75
C TRP A 24 -30.07 -9.68 -2.21
N PHE A 25 -29.47 -10.50 -3.08
CA PHE A 25 -28.37 -11.37 -2.69
C PHE A 25 -27.07 -10.55 -2.48
N GLN A 26 -26.82 -9.57 -3.35
CA GLN A 26 -25.70 -8.64 -3.19
C GLN A 26 -25.78 -7.88 -1.87
N HIS A 27 -26.99 -7.46 -1.47
CA HIS A 27 -27.21 -6.82 -0.17
C HIS A 27 -26.81 -7.75 0.99
N ILE A 28 -27.21 -9.02 0.95
CA ILE A 28 -26.84 -10.01 1.97
C ILE A 28 -25.31 -10.17 2.01
N VAL A 29 -24.67 -10.34 0.86
CA VAL A 29 -23.19 -10.49 0.77
C VAL A 29 -22.49 -9.27 1.38
N ASN A 30 -22.89 -8.07 0.99
CA ASN A 30 -22.28 -6.84 1.48
C ASN A 30 -22.51 -6.65 2.98
N GLN A 31 -23.73 -6.87 3.47
CA GLN A 31 -24.07 -6.72 4.88
C GLN A 31 -23.36 -7.76 5.75
N SER A 32 -23.29 -9.01 5.27
CA SER A 32 -22.52 -10.06 5.95
C SER A 32 -21.04 -9.70 6.05
N TYR A 33 -20.45 -9.17 4.97
CA TYR A 33 -19.07 -8.73 4.99
C TYR A 33 -18.83 -7.60 5.99
N VAL A 34 -19.69 -6.57 6.00
CA VAL A 34 -19.61 -5.46 6.96
C VAL A 34 -19.66 -5.97 8.39
N SER A 35 -20.61 -6.87 8.70
CA SER A 35 -20.78 -7.42 10.06
C SER A 35 -19.61 -8.33 10.48
N LEU A 36 -19.20 -9.26 9.60
CA LEU A 36 -18.14 -10.24 9.91
C LEU A 36 -16.77 -9.60 10.08
N MET A 37 -16.46 -8.57 9.27
CA MET A 37 -15.17 -7.87 9.32
C MET A 37 -15.18 -6.67 10.27
N GLY A 38 -16.36 -6.26 10.77
CA GLY A 38 -16.49 -5.11 11.68
C GLY A 38 -16.17 -3.78 10.99
N LEU A 39 -16.66 -3.58 9.75
CA LEU A 39 -16.43 -2.34 9.02
C LEU A 39 -17.19 -1.17 9.64
N ASP A 40 -16.50 -0.07 9.91
CA ASP A 40 -17.13 1.21 10.20
C ASP A 40 -17.57 1.86 8.87
N MET A 41 -18.88 1.98 8.69
CA MET A 41 -19.48 2.57 7.48
C MET A 41 -19.91 4.03 7.66
N SER A 42 -19.60 4.67 8.80
CA SER A 42 -20.06 6.02 9.15
C SER A 42 -19.62 7.10 8.14
N GLU A 43 -18.45 6.95 7.53
CA GLU A 43 -17.90 7.88 6.52
C GLU A 43 -18.25 7.47 5.07
N PHE A 44 -18.92 6.33 4.87
CA PHE A 44 -19.16 5.72 3.56
C PHE A 44 -20.65 5.65 3.21
N HIS A 45 -20.96 5.27 1.98
CA HIS A 45 -22.33 4.98 1.58
C HIS A 45 -22.84 3.69 2.23
N ALA A 46 -24.16 3.52 2.29
CA ALA A 46 -24.77 2.32 2.85
C ALA A 46 -24.28 1.06 2.09
N PRO A 47 -24.10 -0.10 2.76
CA PRO A 47 -23.63 -1.33 2.12
C PRO A 47 -24.48 -1.75 0.91
N SER A 48 -25.78 -1.47 0.92
CA SER A 48 -26.71 -1.77 -0.17
C SER A 48 -26.45 -0.98 -1.45
N SER A 49 -25.73 0.13 -1.39
CA SER A 49 -25.41 0.96 -2.56
C SER A 49 -24.31 0.38 -3.45
N TYR A 50 -23.54 -0.57 -2.94
CA TYR A 50 -22.41 -1.17 -3.68
C TYR A 50 -22.87 -2.37 -4.49
N THR A 51 -22.64 -2.32 -5.81
CA THR A 51 -23.10 -3.35 -6.77
C THR A 51 -22.26 -4.62 -6.78
N THR A 52 -21.08 -4.60 -6.12
CA THR A 52 -20.20 -5.77 -5.94
C THR A 52 -19.49 -5.68 -4.60
N LEU A 53 -19.01 -6.81 -4.08
CA LEU A 53 -18.18 -6.84 -2.87
C LEU A 53 -16.88 -6.05 -3.07
N ASN A 54 -16.27 -6.10 -4.26
CA ASN A 54 -15.06 -5.36 -4.57
C ASN A 54 -15.29 -3.84 -4.52
N LYS A 55 -16.44 -3.33 -4.98
CA LYS A 55 -16.80 -1.91 -4.85
C LYS A 55 -17.00 -1.48 -3.40
N LEU A 56 -17.54 -2.36 -2.55
CA LEU A 56 -17.62 -2.12 -1.11
C LEU A 56 -16.23 -2.08 -0.50
N PHE A 57 -15.36 -3.00 -0.87
CA PHE A 57 -14.00 -3.07 -0.37
C PHE A 57 -13.15 -1.85 -0.77
N THR A 58 -13.24 -1.43 -2.03
CA THR A 58 -12.53 -0.25 -2.58
C THR A 58 -13.33 1.05 -2.44
N ARG A 59 -14.26 1.10 -1.47
CA ARG A 59 -15.19 2.20 -1.20
C ARG A 59 -14.48 3.55 -1.10
N ARG A 60 -15.19 4.62 -1.47
CA ARG A 60 -14.73 6.00 -1.34
C ARG A 60 -15.51 6.71 -0.24
N PHE A 61 -14.88 7.69 0.39
CA PHE A 61 -15.57 8.56 1.35
C PHE A 61 -16.73 9.29 0.70
N ARG A 62 -17.84 9.49 1.45
CA ARG A 62 -18.94 10.36 1.03
C ARG A 62 -18.53 11.83 1.00
N LYS A 63 -17.65 12.21 1.92
CA LYS A 63 -17.02 13.54 2.00
C LYS A 63 -15.52 13.35 2.22
N PRO A 64 -14.67 14.07 1.50
CA PRO A 64 -13.24 14.01 1.74
C PRO A 64 -12.92 14.25 3.21
N ARG A 65 -11.94 13.54 3.75
CA ARG A 65 -11.39 13.85 5.07
C ARG A 65 -10.54 15.09 5.00
N ASN A 66 -10.62 15.91 6.04
CA ASN A 66 -9.71 17.04 6.20
C ASN A 66 -8.34 16.53 6.64
N PHE A 67 -7.29 17.15 6.14
CA PHE A 67 -5.92 16.93 6.53
C PHE A 67 -5.15 18.26 6.56
N SER A 68 -3.94 18.25 7.11
CA SER A 68 -3.13 19.46 7.24
C SER A 68 -2.77 20.06 5.88
N SER A 69 -3.00 21.36 5.73
CA SER A 69 -2.58 22.15 4.57
C SER A 69 -1.12 22.63 4.66
N ILE A 70 -0.44 22.39 5.78
CA ILE A 70 0.97 22.76 5.98
C ILE A 70 1.82 21.91 5.05
N LYS A 71 2.60 22.53 4.17
CA LYS A 71 3.37 21.83 3.13
C LYS A 71 4.34 20.79 3.68
N SER A 72 4.99 21.07 4.80
CA SER A 72 5.95 20.16 5.45
C SER A 72 5.29 19.01 6.23
N ASP A 73 3.98 19.04 6.48
CA ASP A 73 3.29 17.95 7.16
C ASP A 73 3.13 16.73 6.23
N PHE A 74 3.71 15.61 6.62
CA PHE A 74 3.60 14.34 5.93
C PHE A 74 2.42 13.56 6.52
N ILE A 75 1.38 13.34 5.73
CA ILE A 75 0.15 12.69 6.18
C ILE A 75 0.16 11.19 5.94
N SER A 76 -0.57 10.44 6.74
CA SER A 76 -0.78 9.01 6.50
C SER A 76 -1.42 8.79 5.14
N PRO A 77 -0.83 7.96 4.27
CA PRO A 77 -1.38 7.67 2.93
C PRO A 77 -2.63 6.79 2.97
N CYS A 78 -2.93 6.12 4.08
CA CYS A 78 -4.02 5.14 4.20
C CYS A 78 -4.48 5.00 5.65
N ASP A 79 -5.58 4.26 5.85
CA ASP A 79 -5.97 3.75 7.17
C ASP A 79 -5.16 2.47 7.42
N ALA A 80 -4.40 2.42 8.52
CA ALA A 80 -3.51 1.31 8.79
C ALA A 80 -3.13 1.16 10.27
N TYR A 81 -2.65 -0.01 10.62
CA TYR A 81 -1.87 -0.27 11.82
C TYR A 81 -0.38 -0.15 11.46
N ILE A 82 0.37 0.64 12.22
CA ILE A 82 1.82 0.78 12.06
C ILE A 82 2.49 -0.45 12.66
N SER A 83 2.90 -1.39 11.80
CA SER A 83 3.53 -2.61 12.29
C SER A 83 4.94 -2.35 12.81
N GLU A 84 5.70 -1.51 12.11
CA GLU A 84 7.01 -0.99 12.54
C GLU A 84 7.31 0.35 11.85
N CYS A 85 8.11 1.19 12.52
CA CYS A 85 8.66 2.43 11.95
C CYS A 85 9.93 2.82 12.70
N GLY A 86 10.80 3.58 12.04
CA GLY A 86 12.02 4.08 12.64
C GLY A 86 13.13 4.28 11.60
N GLU A 87 14.37 4.19 12.06
CA GLU A 87 15.57 4.29 11.25
C GLU A 87 15.94 2.92 10.69
N LEU A 88 16.59 2.91 9.53
CA LEU A 88 17.18 1.73 8.93
C LEU A 88 18.51 1.40 9.65
N ASP A 89 18.83 0.12 9.77
CA ASP A 89 20.15 -0.35 10.14
C ASP A 89 20.92 -0.65 8.83
N GLY A 90 21.69 0.32 8.37
CA GLY A 90 22.29 0.29 7.04
C GLY A 90 21.24 0.20 5.93
N ASN A 91 21.12 -0.98 5.35
CA ASN A 91 20.15 -1.30 4.28
C ASN A 91 19.03 -2.24 4.76
N THR A 92 18.78 -2.30 6.07
CA THR A 92 17.85 -3.28 6.68
C THR A 92 16.74 -2.56 7.44
N ALA A 93 15.50 -2.96 7.23
CA ALA A 93 14.33 -2.52 7.99
C ALA A 93 13.72 -3.66 8.79
N LEU A 94 13.02 -3.33 9.85
CA LEU A 94 12.18 -4.27 10.59
C LEU A 94 10.85 -4.49 9.85
N GLN A 95 10.55 -5.74 9.53
CA GLN A 95 9.23 -6.16 9.04
C GLN A 95 8.23 -6.14 10.21
N ILE A 96 8.67 -6.70 11.33
CA ILE A 96 8.04 -6.71 12.64
C ILE A 96 9.17 -7.05 13.63
N LYS A 97 8.96 -6.84 14.93
CA LYS A 97 9.96 -7.13 15.97
C LYS A 97 10.61 -8.50 15.78
N GLY A 98 11.92 -8.52 15.58
CA GLY A 98 12.71 -9.74 15.38
C GLY A 98 12.76 -10.29 13.94
N MET A 99 12.03 -9.69 13.00
CA MET A 99 12.06 -10.06 11.58
C MET A 99 12.45 -8.86 10.74
N THR A 100 13.44 -9.04 9.89
CA THR A 100 13.98 -7.98 9.03
C THR A 100 13.80 -8.28 7.55
N TYR A 101 13.98 -7.26 6.71
CA TYR A 101 14.08 -7.38 5.26
C TYR A 101 15.09 -6.37 4.69
N SER A 102 15.68 -6.72 3.55
CA SER A 102 16.61 -5.84 2.84
C SER A 102 15.85 -4.81 1.99
N ILE A 103 16.20 -3.54 2.13
CA ILE A 103 15.66 -2.46 1.29
C ILE A 103 16.07 -2.65 -0.16
N SER A 104 17.33 -3.00 -0.44
CA SER A 104 17.81 -3.24 -1.81
C SER A 104 17.03 -4.36 -2.51
N GLU A 105 16.70 -5.44 -1.79
CA GLU A 105 15.90 -6.53 -2.33
C GLU A 105 14.43 -6.12 -2.49
N LEU A 106 13.88 -5.34 -1.56
CA LEU A 106 12.51 -4.83 -1.64
C LEU A 106 12.31 -3.95 -2.87
N LEU A 107 13.25 -3.05 -3.16
CA LEU A 107 13.21 -2.18 -4.33
C LEU A 107 13.46 -2.94 -5.64
N GLY A 108 14.22 -4.05 -5.60
CA GLY A 108 14.55 -4.85 -6.77
C GLY A 108 15.69 -4.25 -7.62
N GLU A 109 15.99 -4.87 -8.76
CA GLU A 109 17.17 -4.56 -9.58
C GLU A 109 16.98 -3.36 -10.53
N HIS A 110 15.75 -2.87 -10.68
CA HIS A 110 15.42 -1.80 -11.64
C HIS A 110 15.68 -0.38 -11.12
N PHE A 111 16.18 -0.24 -9.90
CA PHE A 111 16.66 1.01 -9.33
C PHE A 111 18.19 0.98 -9.22
N SER A 112 18.84 2.11 -9.47
CA SER A 112 20.29 2.21 -9.50
C SER A 112 20.90 1.94 -8.11
N GLN A 113 22.15 1.48 -8.08
CA GLN A 113 22.89 1.33 -6.81
C GLN A 113 23.10 2.69 -6.13
N ALA A 114 23.22 3.77 -6.91
CA ALA A 114 23.33 5.13 -6.38
C ALA A 114 22.04 5.54 -5.64
N ASP A 115 20.86 5.28 -6.22
CA ASP A 115 19.58 5.58 -5.56
C ASP A 115 19.39 4.77 -4.28
N LYS A 116 19.77 3.48 -4.31
CA LYS A 116 19.70 2.61 -3.13
C LYS A 116 20.67 3.07 -2.03
N ALA A 117 21.86 3.52 -2.40
CA ALA A 117 22.85 4.03 -1.45
C ALA A 117 22.37 5.30 -0.73
N ARG A 118 21.56 6.13 -1.37
CA ARG A 118 20.94 7.31 -0.73
C ARG A 118 20.02 6.95 0.43
N LEU A 119 19.49 5.74 0.48
CA LEU A 119 18.60 5.26 1.55
C LEU A 119 19.33 4.62 2.73
N THR A 120 20.65 4.44 2.65
CA THR A 120 21.44 3.88 3.76
C THR A 120 21.25 4.71 5.02
N ASP A 121 20.95 4.05 6.15
CA ASP A 121 20.63 4.70 7.43
C ASP A 121 19.44 5.68 7.35
N GLY A 122 18.59 5.52 6.36
CA GLY A 122 17.37 6.31 6.19
C GLY A 122 16.27 5.89 7.14
N GLN A 123 15.03 6.19 6.77
CA GLN A 123 13.88 5.95 7.64
C GLN A 123 12.84 5.08 6.94
N PHE A 124 12.02 4.37 7.73
CA PHE A 124 10.94 3.56 7.19
C PHE A 124 9.68 3.61 8.05
N ILE A 125 8.54 3.37 7.40
CA ILE A 125 7.23 3.20 8.06
C ILE A 125 6.47 2.09 7.33
N ASN A 126 6.03 1.07 8.07
CA ASN A 126 5.23 -0.05 7.56
C ASN A 126 3.76 0.12 7.97
N PHE A 127 2.87 0.26 6.99
CA PHE A 127 1.43 0.41 7.15
C PHE A 127 0.73 -0.91 6.81
N TYR A 128 0.22 -1.61 7.79
CA TYR A 128 -0.59 -2.82 7.59
C TYR A 128 -2.07 -2.44 7.49
N LEU A 129 -2.70 -2.73 6.35
CA LEU A 129 -4.14 -2.52 6.14
C LEU A 129 -4.87 -3.84 6.39
N SER A 130 -5.66 -3.89 7.44
CA SER A 130 -6.50 -5.06 7.75
C SER A 130 -7.78 -5.05 6.89
N PRO A 131 -8.47 -6.19 6.70
CA PRO A 131 -9.65 -6.27 5.83
C PRO A 131 -10.80 -5.29 6.15
N LYS A 132 -10.86 -4.76 7.37
CA LYS A 132 -11.87 -3.77 7.78
C LYS A 132 -11.51 -2.33 7.39
N ASP A 133 -10.23 -2.06 7.16
CA ASP A 133 -9.72 -0.72 6.93
C ASP A 133 -10.17 -0.15 5.58
N TYR A 134 -9.92 1.13 5.35
CA TYR A 134 -10.06 1.80 4.07
C TYR A 134 -8.88 1.43 3.18
N HIS A 135 -9.14 0.88 1.99
CA HIS A 135 -8.10 0.27 1.15
C HIS A 135 -7.66 1.13 -0.03
N ARG A 136 -7.98 2.41 -0.03
CA ARG A 136 -7.39 3.34 -0.99
C ARG A 136 -6.15 3.99 -0.37
N TYR A 137 -5.23 4.37 -1.24
CA TYR A 137 -4.01 5.05 -0.83
C TYR A 137 -3.87 6.41 -1.51
N HIS A 138 -3.30 7.33 -0.77
CA HIS A 138 -3.24 8.74 -1.10
C HIS A 138 -1.80 9.25 -1.04
N ILE A 139 -1.54 10.32 -1.75
CA ILE A 139 -0.26 11.00 -1.76
C ILE A 139 -0.02 11.66 -0.39
N PRO A 140 1.10 11.33 0.31
CA PRO A 140 1.34 11.79 1.67
C PRO A 140 1.83 13.24 1.75
N ILE A 141 2.42 13.75 0.68
CA ILE A 141 2.96 15.10 0.54
C ILE A 141 3.02 15.46 -0.95
N ASP A 142 3.05 16.76 -1.30
CA ASP A 142 3.29 17.16 -2.69
C ASP A 142 4.60 16.56 -3.19
N LEU A 143 4.54 15.79 -4.28
CA LEU A 143 5.67 15.03 -4.79
C LEU A 143 5.67 14.92 -6.31
N MET A 144 6.79 14.45 -6.83
CA MET A 144 6.94 14.03 -8.21
C MET A 144 7.22 12.52 -8.25
N ILE A 145 6.47 11.78 -9.06
CA ILE A 145 6.79 10.37 -9.37
C ILE A 145 7.84 10.36 -10.47
N LEU A 146 8.98 9.75 -10.19
CA LEU A 146 10.08 9.58 -11.12
C LEU A 146 9.94 8.28 -11.91
N LYS A 147 9.56 7.20 -11.20
CA LYS A 147 9.54 5.85 -11.74
C LYS A 147 8.59 4.98 -10.97
N ALA A 148 7.91 4.06 -11.66
CA ALA A 148 7.18 2.95 -11.06
C ALA A 148 7.73 1.61 -11.58
N VAL A 149 7.88 0.64 -10.69
CA VAL A 149 8.31 -0.72 -11.06
C VAL A 149 7.33 -1.72 -10.48
N HIS A 150 6.68 -2.49 -11.35
CA HIS A 150 5.89 -3.65 -10.94
C HIS A 150 6.79 -4.87 -10.87
N ILE A 151 6.90 -5.48 -9.72
CA ILE A 151 7.68 -6.69 -9.47
C ILE A 151 6.71 -7.84 -9.17
N PRO A 152 6.51 -8.78 -10.10
CA PRO A 152 5.71 -9.96 -9.87
C PRO A 152 6.25 -10.80 -8.72
N GLY A 153 5.36 -11.39 -7.94
CA GLY A 153 5.75 -12.18 -6.80
C GLY A 153 4.67 -13.15 -6.34
N LYS A 154 4.81 -13.61 -5.10
CA LYS A 154 3.80 -14.41 -4.41
C LYS A 154 2.75 -13.50 -3.78
N LEU A 155 1.69 -14.10 -3.26
CA LEU A 155 0.65 -13.38 -2.51
C LEU A 155 0.49 -14.07 -1.13
N TYR A 156 1.51 -13.98 -0.30
CA TYR A 156 1.43 -14.47 1.07
C TYR A 156 0.61 -13.51 1.94
N PRO A 157 -0.14 -14.03 2.94
CA PRO A 157 -0.83 -13.15 3.88
C PRO A 157 0.18 -12.25 4.61
N VAL A 158 -0.17 -10.97 4.78
CA VAL A 158 0.66 -9.97 5.49
C VAL A 158 0.13 -9.68 6.91
N ASN A 159 -0.71 -10.57 7.45
CA ASN A 159 -1.18 -10.46 8.83
C ASN A 159 -0.06 -10.75 9.85
N MET A 160 -0.24 -10.30 11.08
CA MET A 160 0.76 -10.42 12.14
C MET A 160 1.31 -11.85 12.35
N PRO A 161 0.47 -12.93 12.35
CA PRO A 161 0.98 -14.29 12.43
C PRO A 161 1.91 -14.70 11.28
N SER A 162 1.66 -14.21 10.07
CA SER A 162 2.49 -14.50 8.88
C SER A 162 3.80 -13.72 8.91
N LEU A 163 3.73 -12.44 9.31
CA LEU A 163 4.91 -11.58 9.48
C LEU A 163 5.89 -12.13 10.51
N ASN A 164 5.39 -12.73 11.60
CA ASN A 164 6.19 -13.35 12.64
C ASN A 164 6.83 -14.70 12.25
N LYS A 165 6.38 -15.32 11.16
CA LYS A 165 6.81 -16.68 10.77
C LYS A 165 7.69 -16.70 9.53
N ARG A 166 7.70 -15.64 8.72
CA ARG A 166 8.37 -15.62 7.43
C ARG A 166 9.29 -14.42 7.30
N LEU A 167 10.58 -14.70 7.14
CA LEU A 167 11.57 -13.70 6.76
C LEU A 167 11.29 -13.22 5.33
N ASN A 168 11.67 -11.98 5.04
CA ASN A 168 11.59 -11.39 3.70
C ASN A 168 10.21 -11.45 3.03
N LEU A 169 9.12 -11.52 3.82
CA LEU A 169 7.76 -11.66 3.28
C LEU A 169 7.43 -10.54 2.31
N PHE A 170 7.79 -9.30 2.63
CA PHE A 170 7.55 -8.14 1.78
C PHE A 170 8.33 -8.21 0.46
N VAL A 171 9.52 -8.81 0.47
CA VAL A 171 10.37 -9.00 -0.71
C VAL A 171 9.83 -10.11 -1.62
N GLU A 172 9.25 -11.16 -1.05
CA GLU A 172 8.69 -12.27 -1.81
C GLU A 172 7.33 -11.96 -2.47
N ASN A 173 6.57 -11.02 -1.90
CA ASN A 173 5.25 -10.69 -2.41
C ASN A 173 5.32 -9.78 -3.64
N GLU A 174 4.30 -9.96 -4.51
CA GLU A 174 4.07 -9.05 -5.63
C GLU A 174 3.92 -7.62 -5.12
N ARG A 175 4.59 -6.67 -5.78
CA ARG A 175 4.60 -5.28 -5.33
C ARG A 175 4.78 -4.28 -6.46
N VAL A 176 4.34 -3.05 -6.20
CA VAL A 176 4.62 -1.88 -7.04
C VAL A 176 5.48 -0.93 -6.22
N VAL A 177 6.64 -0.59 -6.74
CA VAL A 177 7.61 0.33 -6.13
C VAL A 177 7.55 1.66 -6.86
N LEU A 178 7.26 2.74 -6.15
CA LEU A 178 7.23 4.10 -6.66
C LEU A 178 8.44 4.87 -6.13
N ALA A 179 9.30 5.36 -7.02
CA ALA A 179 10.32 6.35 -6.67
C ALA A 179 9.69 7.74 -6.69
N CYS A 180 9.71 8.40 -5.57
CA CYS A 180 9.09 9.70 -5.34
C CYS A 180 10.15 10.73 -4.96
N GLU A 181 10.00 11.95 -5.42
CA GLU A 181 10.88 13.06 -5.10
C GLU A 181 10.07 14.23 -4.53
N THR A 182 10.57 14.80 -3.44
CA THR A 182 9.98 16.02 -2.84
C THR A 182 10.36 17.26 -3.65
N GLN A 183 9.75 18.40 -3.31
CA GLN A 183 10.10 19.70 -3.93
C GLN A 183 11.55 20.11 -3.67
N GLU A 184 12.17 19.61 -2.59
CA GLU A 184 13.56 19.84 -2.21
C GLU A 184 14.54 18.81 -2.83
N ASN A 185 14.12 18.03 -3.83
CA ASN A 185 14.87 16.97 -4.51
C ASN A 185 15.34 15.85 -3.57
N LYS A 186 14.61 15.60 -2.50
CA LYS A 186 14.83 14.46 -1.60
C LYS A 186 14.07 13.25 -2.09
N LEU A 187 14.74 12.09 -2.07
CA LEU A 187 14.19 10.83 -2.56
C LEU A 187 13.51 10.04 -1.45
N PHE A 188 12.36 9.49 -1.75
CA PHE A 188 11.72 8.46 -0.94
C PHE A 188 10.97 7.47 -1.83
N TYR A 189 10.65 6.32 -1.27
CA TYR A 189 9.92 5.27 -1.99
C TYR A 189 8.60 4.97 -1.29
N MET A 190 7.56 4.75 -2.09
CA MET A 190 6.32 4.14 -1.64
C MET A 190 6.23 2.74 -2.27
N VAL A 191 6.18 1.71 -1.43
CA VAL A 191 6.08 0.32 -1.89
C VAL A 191 4.71 -0.21 -1.53
N LEU A 192 3.92 -0.52 -2.55
CA LEU A 192 2.60 -1.13 -2.42
C LEU A 192 2.77 -2.64 -2.52
N ILE A 193 2.47 -3.37 -1.45
CA ILE A 193 2.73 -4.82 -1.36
C ILE A 193 1.39 -5.55 -1.37
N GLY A 194 1.22 -6.43 -2.36
CA GLY A 194 0.08 -7.33 -2.47
C GLY A 194 0.12 -8.44 -1.43
N ALA A 195 -1.04 -9.01 -1.11
CA ALA A 195 -1.16 -10.12 -0.15
C ALA A 195 -2.20 -11.14 -0.58
N LEU A 196 -2.39 -12.19 0.21
CA LEU A 196 -3.41 -13.21 -0.02
C LEU A 196 -4.80 -12.56 -0.15
N ASN A 197 -5.54 -12.99 -1.15
CA ASN A 197 -6.82 -12.43 -1.59
C ASN A 197 -6.74 -11.04 -2.24
N VAL A 198 -5.54 -10.47 -2.44
CA VAL A 198 -5.38 -9.23 -3.22
C VAL A 198 -5.59 -9.58 -4.69
N GLY A 199 -6.73 -9.15 -5.22
CA GLY A 199 -7.06 -9.36 -6.62
C GLY A 199 -6.21 -8.50 -7.53
N LYS A 200 -5.97 -7.24 -7.12
CA LYS A 200 -5.26 -6.26 -7.95
C LYS A 200 -4.84 -5.05 -7.10
N MET A 201 -3.72 -4.45 -7.45
CA MET A 201 -3.35 -3.09 -7.05
C MET A 201 -3.67 -2.15 -8.21
N GLN A 202 -4.55 -1.19 -8.00
CA GLN A 202 -4.91 -0.19 -9.01
C GLN A 202 -4.06 1.05 -8.82
N ILE A 203 -3.46 1.54 -9.90
CA ILE A 203 -2.72 2.80 -9.95
C ILE A 203 -3.48 3.74 -10.89
N ASN A 204 -3.99 4.84 -10.34
CA ASN A 204 -4.89 5.73 -11.10
C ASN A 204 -4.15 6.60 -12.12
N PHE A 205 -2.89 6.94 -11.87
CA PHE A 205 -2.11 7.78 -12.77
C PHE A 205 -1.51 7.03 -13.96
N ASP A 206 -1.47 5.67 -13.90
CA ASP A 206 -1.00 4.85 -15.01
C ASP A 206 -1.69 3.48 -15.06
N HIS A 207 -2.62 3.32 -15.98
CA HIS A 207 -3.38 2.09 -16.18
C HIS A 207 -2.59 0.97 -16.86
N ASN A 208 -1.37 1.24 -17.35
CA ASN A 208 -0.50 0.20 -17.90
C ASN A 208 0.11 -0.66 -16.79
N ILE A 209 0.18 -0.17 -15.55
CA ILE A 209 0.62 -0.95 -14.39
C ILE A 209 -0.48 -1.94 -14.03
N GLN A 210 -0.30 -3.19 -14.44
CA GLN A 210 -1.27 -4.27 -14.19
C GLN A 210 -0.67 -5.35 -13.30
N THR A 211 -1.18 -5.44 -12.08
CA THR A 211 -0.78 -6.45 -11.09
C THR A 211 -1.68 -7.68 -11.17
N ASN A 212 -1.23 -8.81 -10.59
CA ASN A 212 -1.89 -10.12 -10.65
C ASN A 212 -2.21 -10.56 -12.09
N ALA A 213 -1.44 -10.04 -13.06
CA ALA A 213 -1.54 -10.43 -14.46
C ALA A 213 -0.80 -11.76 -14.70
N SER A 214 -1.03 -12.35 -15.88
CA SER A 214 -0.32 -13.57 -16.29
C SER A 214 1.17 -13.34 -16.59
N THR A 215 1.59 -12.08 -16.73
CA THR A 215 3.00 -11.73 -16.94
C THR A 215 3.82 -11.99 -15.68
N LYS A 216 4.96 -12.65 -15.89
CA LYS A 216 5.96 -12.93 -14.84
C LYS A 216 7.18 -12.02 -14.95
N GLN A 217 7.14 -11.08 -15.86
CA GLN A 217 8.26 -10.15 -16.10
C GLN A 217 8.07 -8.89 -15.26
N VAL A 218 9.17 -8.39 -14.74
CA VAL A 218 9.20 -7.07 -14.10
C VAL A 218 8.93 -6.01 -15.16
N GLN A 219 8.09 -5.05 -14.83
CA GLN A 219 7.72 -3.93 -15.71
C GLN A 219 8.15 -2.63 -15.06
N SER A 220 8.82 -1.79 -15.84
CA SER A 220 9.34 -0.50 -15.38
C SER A 220 8.78 0.63 -16.23
N TYR A 221 8.31 1.69 -15.58
CA TYR A 221 7.69 2.86 -16.19
C TYR A 221 8.39 4.11 -15.67
N GLU A 222 8.90 4.92 -16.58
CA GLU A 222 9.58 6.17 -16.25
C GLU A 222 8.64 7.35 -16.54
N TYR A 223 8.65 8.35 -15.66
CA TYR A 223 7.79 9.52 -15.80
C TYR A 223 8.62 10.79 -15.90
N ASN A 224 8.18 11.67 -16.76
CA ASN A 224 8.76 12.99 -16.89
C ASN A 224 7.80 14.03 -16.27
N LYS A 225 8.16 14.54 -15.09
CA LYS A 225 7.39 15.57 -14.36
C LYS A 225 5.95 15.16 -14.00
N LEU A 226 5.74 13.95 -13.54
CA LEU A 226 4.46 13.53 -13.00
C LEU A 226 4.30 14.05 -11.56
N HIS A 227 3.68 15.22 -11.43
CA HIS A 227 3.40 15.83 -10.14
C HIS A 227 2.05 15.35 -9.61
N LEU A 228 2.03 14.97 -8.33
CA LEU A 228 0.83 14.59 -7.60
C LEU A 228 0.75 15.41 -6.31
N GLN A 229 -0.46 15.79 -5.93
CA GLN A 229 -0.70 16.65 -4.77
C GLN A 229 -0.99 15.84 -3.51
N LYS A 230 -0.60 16.39 -2.37
CA LYS A 230 -0.93 15.83 -1.06
C LYS A 230 -2.44 15.57 -0.91
N GLY A 231 -2.78 14.35 -0.47
CA GLY A 231 -4.16 13.89 -0.30
C GLY A 231 -4.81 13.34 -1.57
N GLU A 232 -4.15 13.45 -2.74
CA GLU A 232 -4.68 12.89 -3.99
C GLU A 232 -4.81 11.36 -3.91
N ASP A 233 -5.97 10.84 -4.30
CA ASP A 233 -6.28 9.40 -4.39
C ASP A 233 -5.59 8.81 -5.63
N PHE A 234 -4.48 8.12 -5.43
CA PHE A 234 -3.73 7.56 -6.54
C PHE A 234 -3.95 6.05 -6.76
N GLY A 235 -4.85 5.42 -5.99
CA GLY A 235 -5.23 4.03 -6.25
C GLY A 235 -5.86 3.30 -5.09
N CYS A 236 -5.96 1.98 -5.23
CA CYS A 236 -6.49 1.12 -4.17
C CYS A 236 -5.98 -0.32 -4.29
N PHE A 237 -6.01 -1.01 -3.16
CA PHE A 237 -5.89 -2.46 -3.13
C PHE A 237 -7.27 -3.10 -3.30
N GLU A 238 -7.37 -4.11 -4.15
CA GLU A 238 -8.56 -4.95 -4.25
C GLU A 238 -8.44 -6.15 -3.30
N MET A 239 -8.39 -5.94 -2.00
CA MET A 239 -8.24 -6.83 -0.83
C MET A 239 -6.84 -6.81 -0.19
N GLY A 240 -6.78 -6.70 1.13
CA GLY A 240 -5.70 -6.72 2.15
C GLY A 240 -4.22 -6.55 1.74
N SER A 241 -3.47 -5.65 2.40
CA SER A 241 -2.15 -5.27 1.90
C SER A 241 -1.29 -4.49 2.89
N THR A 242 -0.12 -4.09 2.44
CA THR A 242 0.82 -3.26 3.17
C THR A 242 1.34 -2.14 2.27
N VAL A 243 1.45 -0.94 2.82
CA VAL A 243 2.23 0.15 2.23
C VAL A 243 3.51 0.28 3.05
N VAL A 244 4.65 0.42 2.38
CA VAL A 244 5.92 0.75 3.03
C VAL A 244 6.41 2.07 2.48
N ILE A 245 6.78 2.99 3.35
CA ILE A 245 7.51 4.21 3.00
C ILE A 245 8.95 4.03 3.44
N ILE A 246 9.88 4.38 2.57
CA ILE A 246 11.33 4.37 2.82
C ILE A 246 11.87 5.68 2.34
N SER A 247 12.64 6.38 3.15
CA SER A 247 13.20 7.68 2.81
C SER A 247 14.70 7.76 3.05
N GLU A 248 15.33 8.76 2.45
CA GLU A 248 16.69 9.17 2.79
C GLU A 248 16.79 9.51 4.29
N PRO A 249 18.01 9.46 4.85
CA PRO A 249 18.26 9.97 6.20
C PRO A 249 17.81 11.43 6.35
N ASP A 250 17.37 11.77 7.54
CA ASP A 250 16.97 13.15 7.90
C ASP A 250 15.94 13.79 6.98
N LEU A 251 15.11 12.97 6.29
CA LEU A 251 13.98 13.49 5.52
C LEU A 251 12.76 13.70 6.40
N LEU A 252 12.50 12.79 7.32
CA LEU A 252 11.26 12.77 8.11
C LEU A 252 11.52 12.87 9.61
N GLU A 253 10.91 13.83 10.28
CA GLU A 253 10.68 13.78 11.72
C GLU A 253 9.43 12.93 11.99
N ILE A 254 9.61 11.62 12.24
CA ILE A 254 8.50 10.67 12.47
C ILE A 254 7.82 10.99 13.82
N LYS A 255 6.48 11.12 13.82
CA LYS A 255 5.65 11.52 14.99
C LYS A 255 4.73 10.42 15.48
N ILE A 256 4.91 9.22 14.98
CA ILE A 256 4.13 8.02 15.33
C ILE A 256 5.07 6.92 15.82
N SER A 257 4.49 5.93 16.46
CA SER A 257 5.22 4.77 16.98
C SER A 257 4.65 3.47 16.43
N SER A 258 5.49 2.42 16.42
CA SER A 258 5.05 1.05 16.17
C SER A 258 3.92 0.68 17.13
N GLY A 259 2.88 0.02 16.63
CA GLY A 259 1.69 -0.33 17.41
C GLY A 259 0.54 0.66 17.34
N GLU A 260 0.72 1.86 16.78
CA GLU A 260 -0.35 2.82 16.61
C GLU A 260 -1.25 2.48 15.42
N THR A 261 -2.53 2.86 15.52
CA THR A 261 -3.46 2.92 14.39
C THR A 261 -3.52 4.35 13.85
N VAL A 262 -3.35 4.49 12.55
CA VAL A 262 -3.45 5.77 11.86
C VAL A 262 -4.60 5.74 10.86
N ARG A 263 -5.14 6.92 10.56
CA ARG A 263 -6.14 7.12 9.50
C ARG A 263 -5.54 7.98 8.41
N PHE A 264 -5.95 7.76 7.16
CA PHE A 264 -5.63 8.65 6.05
C PHE A 264 -5.85 10.12 6.46
N GLY A 265 -4.86 10.95 6.19
CA GLY A 265 -4.87 12.37 6.51
C GLY A 265 -4.32 12.74 7.89
N LYS A 266 -4.10 11.77 8.82
CA LYS A 266 -3.39 12.03 10.09
C LYS A 266 -1.96 12.50 9.79
N ASN A 267 -1.51 13.59 10.42
CA ASN A 267 -0.11 14.00 10.37
C ASN A 267 0.74 12.96 11.10
N ILE A 268 1.65 12.28 10.40
CA ILE A 268 2.49 11.18 10.90
C ILE A 268 3.97 11.50 10.93
N ALA A 269 4.38 12.52 10.18
CA ALA A 269 5.75 13.01 10.18
C ALA A 269 5.79 14.46 9.68
N LYS A 270 6.96 15.08 9.79
CA LYS A 270 7.25 16.39 9.20
C LYS A 270 8.49 16.28 8.33
N LEU A 271 8.49 16.94 7.17
CA LEU A 271 9.72 17.15 6.39
C LEU A 271 10.68 18.06 7.15
N LEU A 272 11.95 17.66 7.20
CA LEU A 272 13.08 18.38 7.79
C LEU A 272 13.79 19.26 6.76
#